data_62213ea3a39c5a1c75c7cd7f03502362
#
_entry.id   62213ea3a39c5a1c75c7cd7f03502362
#
_cell.length_a   1.000
_cell.length_b   1.000
_cell.length_c   1.000
_cell.angle_alpha   90.00
_cell.angle_beta   90.00
_cell.angle_gamma   90.00
#
_symmetry.space_group_name_H-M   'P 1'
#
loop_
_entity.id
_entity.type
_entity.pdbx_description
1 polymer ?
#
loop_
_entity_poly.entity_id
_entity_poly.type
_entity_poly.pdbx_seq_one_letter_code
_entity_poly.pdbx_strand_id
1 'polypeptide(L)'
;MKTLVLIPHYNHPAAIARVTQTMHGFGLDVLIVDDGSREECKPVLQALVSDGIHVLYRPINGGKGAAVKTGLKYAEENGFSH
;
A
#
# COMPACT_ATOMS: atom_id res chain seq x y z
N MET A 1 -15.86 7.99 10.45
CA MET A 1 -14.64 7.18 10.70
C MET A 1 -14.10 6.69 9.37
N LYS A 2 -12.83 6.95 9.12
CA LYS A 2 -12.15 6.46 7.90
C LYS A 2 -11.31 5.25 8.23
N THR A 3 -11.49 4.18 7.48
CA THR A 3 -10.73 2.94 7.64
C THR A 3 -9.75 2.80 6.48
N LEU A 4 -8.50 2.52 6.80
CA LEU A 4 -7.45 2.32 5.83
C LEU A 4 -6.87 0.91 6.00
N VAL A 5 -6.86 0.15 4.91
CA VAL A 5 -6.17 -1.14 4.88
C VAL A 5 -4.73 -0.87 4.45
N LEU A 6 -3.79 -1.17 5.33
CA LEU A 6 -2.37 -0.98 5.08
C LEU A 6 -1.74 -2.31 4.68
N ILE A 7 -1.12 -2.34 3.50
CA ILE A 7 -0.54 -3.55 2.95
C ILE A 7 0.94 -3.32 2.66
N PRO A 8 1.85 -3.88 3.45
CA PRO A 8 3.27 -3.88 3.10
C PRO A 8 3.50 -4.80 1.91
N HIS A 9 4.33 -4.36 0.98
CA HIS A 9 4.60 -5.11 -0.24
C HIS A 9 6.09 -5.18 -0.53
N TYR A 10 6.53 -6.37 -0.96
CA TYR A 10 7.89 -6.55 -1.45
C TYR A 10 7.92 -7.67 -2.50
N ASN A 11 8.14 -7.30 -3.77
CA ASN A 11 8.35 -8.23 -4.89
C ASN A 11 7.26 -9.29 -5.13
N HIS A 12 5.99 -8.97 -4.86
CA HIS A 12 4.87 -9.88 -5.12
C HIS A 12 3.72 -9.18 -5.87
N PRO A 13 3.97 -8.71 -7.10
CA PRO A 13 3.00 -7.86 -7.79
C PRO A 13 1.65 -8.53 -8.09
N ALA A 14 1.64 -9.82 -8.41
CA ALA A 14 0.38 -10.51 -8.70
C ALA A 14 -0.49 -10.63 -7.45
N ALA A 15 0.12 -10.98 -6.32
CA ALA A 15 -0.60 -11.12 -5.05
C ALA A 15 -1.13 -9.77 -4.57
N ILE A 16 -0.32 -8.71 -4.65
CA ILE A 16 -0.74 -7.38 -4.20
C ILE A 16 -1.90 -6.85 -5.04
N ALA A 17 -1.90 -7.07 -6.34
CA ALA A 17 -2.98 -6.64 -7.20
C ALA A 17 -4.31 -7.28 -6.79
N ARG A 18 -4.29 -8.58 -6.54
CA ARG A 18 -5.49 -9.34 -6.15
C ARG A 18 -6.03 -8.88 -4.80
N VAL A 19 -5.16 -8.79 -3.80
CA VAL A 19 -5.57 -8.37 -2.45
C VAL A 19 -6.12 -6.94 -2.47
N THR A 20 -5.43 -6.04 -3.16
CA THR A 20 -5.84 -4.64 -3.26
C THR A 20 -7.23 -4.50 -3.89
N GLN A 21 -7.47 -5.20 -4.99
CA GLN A 21 -8.75 -5.14 -5.67
C GLN A 21 -9.88 -5.73 -4.81
N THR A 22 -9.59 -6.80 -4.08
CA THR A 22 -10.56 -7.41 -3.17
C THR A 22 -10.95 -6.42 -2.05
N MET A 23 -9.97 -5.80 -1.41
CA MET A 23 -10.22 -4.85 -0.33
C MET A 23 -10.95 -3.60 -0.83
N HIS A 24 -10.56 -3.08 -1.99
CA HIS A 24 -11.22 -1.94 -2.60
C HIS A 24 -12.67 -2.26 -2.98
N GLY A 25 -12.93 -3.49 -3.38
CA GLY A 25 -14.28 -3.96 -3.69
C GLY A 25 -15.22 -3.95 -2.48
N PHE A 26 -14.68 -3.98 -1.27
CA PHE A 26 -15.46 -3.84 -0.04
C PHE A 26 -15.69 -2.38 0.35
N GLY A 27 -15.25 -1.43 -0.45
CA GLY A 27 -15.40 -0.01 -0.16
C GLY A 27 -14.36 0.55 0.82
N LEU A 28 -13.26 -0.15 1.02
CA LEU A 28 -12.20 0.28 1.92
C LEU A 28 -11.13 1.05 1.17
N ASP A 29 -10.56 2.07 1.81
CA ASP A 29 -9.37 2.73 1.30
C ASP A 29 -8.16 1.82 1.55
N VAL A 30 -7.25 1.78 0.58
CA VAL A 30 -6.07 0.91 0.64
C VAL A 30 -4.81 1.75 0.50
N LEU A 31 -3.82 1.47 1.35
CA LEU A 31 -2.48 2.02 1.22
C LEU A 31 -1.50 0.86 1.06
N ILE A 32 -0.83 0.83 -0.08
CA ILE A 32 0.25 -0.11 -0.32
C ILE A 32 1.56 0.60 0.00
N VAL A 33 2.36 0.04 0.90
CA VAL A 33 3.69 0.56 1.19
C VAL A 33 4.70 -0.38 0.55
N ASP A 34 5.28 0.06 -0.54
CA ASP A 34 6.28 -0.72 -1.27
C ASP A 34 7.64 -0.56 -0.63
N ASP A 35 8.20 -1.65 -0.14
CA ASP A 35 9.42 -1.64 0.66
C ASP A 35 10.63 -2.00 -0.19
N GLY A 36 10.89 -1.21 -1.22
CA GLY A 36 12.07 -1.37 -2.06
C GLY A 36 11.99 -2.52 -3.05
N SER A 37 10.81 -2.79 -3.61
CA SER A 37 10.65 -3.81 -4.66
C SER A 37 11.43 -3.47 -5.91
N ARG A 38 11.67 -4.49 -6.74
CA ARG A 38 12.35 -4.32 -8.03
C ARG A 38 11.55 -3.40 -8.94
N GLU A 39 12.26 -2.75 -9.87
CA GLU A 39 11.67 -1.81 -10.82
C GLU A 39 10.49 -2.40 -11.60
N GLU A 40 10.54 -3.71 -11.91
CA GLU A 40 9.48 -4.38 -12.66
C GLU A 40 8.13 -4.36 -11.93
N CYS A 41 8.13 -4.21 -10.61
CA CYS A 41 6.89 -4.13 -9.83
C CYS A 41 6.21 -2.78 -9.93
N LYS A 42 6.95 -1.71 -10.22
CA LYS A 42 6.41 -0.35 -10.21
C LYS A 42 5.27 -0.11 -11.18
N PRO A 43 5.34 -0.56 -12.45
CA PRO A 43 4.21 -0.37 -13.35
C PRO A 43 2.94 -1.05 -12.85
N VAL A 44 3.06 -2.23 -12.23
CA VAL A 44 1.91 -2.94 -11.66
C VAL A 44 1.29 -2.14 -10.52
N LEU A 45 2.13 -1.63 -9.61
CA LEU A 45 1.66 -0.82 -8.48
C LEU A 45 1.03 0.48 -8.96
N GLN A 46 1.63 1.15 -9.92
CA GLN A 46 1.08 2.39 -10.47
C GLN A 46 -0.27 2.17 -11.15
N ALA A 47 -0.45 1.04 -11.80
CA ALA A 47 -1.71 0.70 -12.42
C ALA A 47 -2.83 0.49 -11.40
N LEU A 48 -2.50 0.19 -10.15
CA LEU A 48 -3.47 0.01 -9.07
C LEU A 48 -3.92 1.33 -8.45
N VAL A 49 -3.14 2.40 -8.62
CA VAL A 49 -3.47 3.71 -8.03
C VAL A 49 -4.80 4.20 -8.62
N SER A 50 -5.73 4.53 -7.75
CA SER A 50 -7.03 5.04 -8.13
C SER A 50 -7.64 5.79 -6.95
N ASP A 51 -8.88 6.25 -7.09
CA ASP A 51 -9.59 6.84 -5.98
C ASP A 51 -9.79 5.79 -4.89
N GLY A 52 -9.17 6.01 -3.74
CA GLY A 52 -9.22 5.08 -2.62
C GLY A 52 -8.08 4.05 -2.59
N ILE A 53 -7.18 4.03 -3.58
CA ILE A 53 -6.00 3.17 -3.57
C ILE A 53 -4.75 4.05 -3.69
N HIS A 54 -3.90 4.00 -2.68
CA HIS A 54 -2.67 4.81 -2.60
C HIS A 54 -1.46 3.92 -2.51
N VAL A 55 -0.34 4.39 -3.07
CA VAL A 55 0.94 3.65 -3.02
C VAL A 55 2.03 4.59 -2.53
N LEU A 56 2.78 4.14 -1.52
CA LEU A 56 4.00 4.81 -1.08
C LEU A 56 5.18 3.90 -1.40
N TYR A 57 6.25 4.51 -1.90
CA TYR A 57 7.46 3.79 -2.25
C TYR A 57 8.56 4.10 -1.25
N ARG A 58 9.13 3.06 -0.63
CA ARG A 58 10.34 3.17 0.16
C ARG A 58 11.52 2.71 -0.71
N PRO A 59 12.54 3.55 -0.90
CA PRO A 59 13.64 3.23 -1.83
C PRO A 59 14.52 2.08 -1.37
N ILE A 60 14.55 1.83 -0.07
CA ILE A 60 15.43 0.80 0.51
C ILE A 60 14.57 -0.14 1.34
N ASN A 61 14.78 -1.45 1.18
CA ASN A 61 14.09 -2.46 1.96
C ASN A 61 14.52 -2.35 3.44
N GLY A 62 13.58 -1.98 4.29
CA GLY A 62 13.79 -1.87 5.74
C GLY A 62 13.04 -2.94 6.52
N GLY A 63 12.41 -3.87 5.83
CA GLY A 63 11.61 -4.91 6.43
C GLY A 63 10.18 -4.50 6.72
N LYS A 64 9.36 -5.48 7.04
CA LYS A 64 7.93 -5.31 7.24
C LYS A 64 7.59 -4.29 8.31
N GLY A 65 8.33 -4.29 9.43
CA GLY A 65 8.10 -3.34 10.52
C GLY A 65 8.30 -1.89 10.08
N ALA A 66 9.32 -1.64 9.27
CA ALA A 66 9.58 -0.30 8.76
C ALA A 66 8.49 0.15 7.79
N ALA A 67 8.00 -0.74 6.94
CA ALA A 67 6.90 -0.44 6.02
C ALA A 67 5.61 -0.11 6.78
N VAL A 68 5.30 -0.85 7.82
CA VAL A 68 4.13 -0.59 8.67
C VAL A 68 4.24 0.78 9.34
N LYS A 69 5.41 1.12 9.87
CA LYS A 69 5.65 2.42 10.48
C LYS A 69 5.39 3.57 9.50
N THR A 70 5.90 3.44 8.28
CA THR A 70 5.69 4.43 7.22
C THR A 70 4.20 4.59 6.93
N GLY A 71 3.47 3.49 6.83
CA GLY A 71 2.05 3.52 6.55
C GLY A 71 1.22 4.13 7.67
N LEU A 72 1.57 3.84 8.93
CA LEU A 72 0.89 4.43 10.08
C LEU A 72 1.06 5.94 10.13
N LYS A 73 2.25 6.43 9.82
CA LYS A 73 2.50 7.86 9.73
C LYS A 73 1.66 8.52 8.64
N TYR A 74 1.58 7.89 7.48
CA TYR A 74 0.74 8.38 6.39
C TYR A 74 -0.73 8.45 6.82
N ALA A 75 -1.22 7.41 7.47
CA ALA A 75 -2.61 7.35 7.91
C ALA A 75 -2.93 8.48 8.90
N GLU A 76 -2.04 8.73 9.86
CA GLU A 76 -2.19 9.80 10.83
C GLU A 76 -2.23 11.16 10.14
N GLU A 77 -1.31 11.40 9.19
CA GLU A 77 -1.23 12.67 8.48
C GLU A 77 -2.43 12.93 7.57
N ASN A 78 -3.12 11.87 7.14
CA ASN A 78 -4.25 11.97 6.21
C ASN A 78 -5.61 11.71 6.85
N GLY A 79 -5.67 11.71 8.17
CA GLY A 79 -6.94 11.69 8.91
C GLY A 79 -7.64 10.34 9.00
N PHE A 80 -6.93 9.24 8.79
CA PHE A 80 -7.49 7.91 8.99
C PHE A 80 -7.43 7.53 10.47
N SER A 81 -8.51 6.93 10.97
CA SER A 81 -8.57 6.48 12.35
C SER A 81 -8.29 4.98 12.51
N HIS A 82 -8.32 4.23 11.42
CA HIS A 82 -8.12 2.78 11.41
C HIS A 82 -7.37 2.32 10.16
#